data_1b7601c2f98b3ab351f354e5b6cd73df
#
_entry.id   1b7601c2f98b3ab351f354e5b6cd73df
#
_cell.length_a   1.000
_cell.length_b   1.000
_cell.length_c   1.000
_cell.angle_alpha   90.00
_cell.angle_beta   90.00
_cell.angle_gamma   90.00
#
_symmetry.space_group_name_H-M   'P 1'
#
loop_
_entity.id
_entity.type
_entity.pdbx_description
1 polymer ?
#
loop_
_entity_poly.entity_id
_entity_poly.type
_entity_poly.pdbx_seq_one_letter_code
_entity_poly.pdbx_strand_id
1 'polypeptide(L)'
;MLINADRGSSWRNIGGGRPAFSIPELAEIARNNQTIFEETQKEYDIHYREIRYITFAHDEATYNDLERSCGWSNAYLIDKKDFQKEVSPYFNTNQNTYFAAQISQHCWQATPGRVIDFIRNKGKERQGEVWEDTHLVEVHKNGRKYHVLLYTHDKRYIECECDHFVNALGYSAERFARMLGLYTGLYPVKHQALITHRLPNLGKNGDILDMLIDRRKRNDFSAVYGQQFAETGQIIA
;
A
#
# COMPACT_ATOMS: atom_id res chain seq x y z
N MET A 1 -11.66 -16.10 -11.42
CA MET A 1 -12.39 -16.09 -10.15
C MET A 1 -11.59 -15.34 -9.11
N LEU A 2 -12.20 -14.42 -8.40
CA LEU A 2 -11.61 -13.69 -7.26
C LEU A 2 -12.37 -14.08 -5.99
N ILE A 3 -11.66 -14.26 -4.88
CA ILE A 3 -12.25 -14.73 -3.62
C ILE A 3 -11.90 -13.76 -2.49
N ASN A 4 -12.90 -13.33 -1.73
CA ASN A 4 -12.75 -12.45 -0.54
C ASN A 4 -11.99 -11.15 -0.78
N ALA A 5 -12.22 -10.47 -1.89
CA ALA A 5 -11.48 -9.27 -2.28
C ALA A 5 -11.61 -8.10 -1.28
N ASP A 6 -12.71 -8.02 -0.54
CA ASP A 6 -13.07 -6.89 0.32
C ASP A 6 -12.71 -7.05 1.81
N ARG A 7 -12.26 -8.23 2.24
CA ARG A 7 -11.91 -8.50 3.65
C ARG A 7 -10.41 -8.56 3.94
N GLY A 8 -9.57 -8.48 2.91
CA GLY A 8 -8.12 -8.59 3.01
C GLY A 8 -7.42 -7.30 3.40
N SER A 9 -6.09 -7.37 3.46
CA SER A 9 -5.23 -6.22 3.73
C SER A 9 -5.33 -5.13 2.66
N SER A 10 -5.72 -5.50 1.42
CA SER A 10 -5.91 -4.54 0.33
C SER A 10 -6.98 -3.49 0.62
N TRP A 11 -8.06 -3.85 1.31
CA TRP A 11 -9.08 -2.90 1.74
C TRP A 11 -8.63 -2.00 2.90
N ARG A 12 -7.74 -2.50 3.76
CA ARG A 12 -7.32 -1.86 5.01
C ARG A 12 -6.01 -1.11 4.93
N ASN A 13 -5.43 -0.98 3.73
CA ASN A 13 -4.19 -0.23 3.57
C ASN A 13 -4.44 1.28 3.56
N ILE A 14 -3.36 2.03 3.72
CA ILE A 14 -3.39 3.49 3.79
C ILE A 14 -3.66 4.17 2.43
N GLY A 15 -3.69 3.41 1.33
CA GLY A 15 -4.01 3.91 -0.01
C GLY A 15 -2.92 4.72 -0.68
N GLY A 16 -1.71 4.73 -0.15
CA GLY A 16 -0.60 5.50 -0.71
C GLY A 16 0.31 4.69 -1.62
N GLY A 17 0.82 5.32 -2.68
CA GLY A 17 1.82 4.78 -3.57
C GLY A 17 2.97 5.75 -3.78
N ARG A 18 4.19 5.23 -4.02
CA ARG A 18 5.39 6.04 -4.20
C ARG A 18 6.40 5.39 -5.14
N PRO A 19 7.12 6.15 -5.97
CA PRO A 19 8.26 5.66 -6.73
C PRO A 19 9.59 5.65 -5.93
N ALA A 20 9.65 6.32 -4.78
CA ALA A 20 10.86 6.48 -3.99
C ALA A 20 11.19 5.22 -3.17
N PHE A 21 11.67 4.19 -3.85
CA PHE A 21 12.22 2.99 -3.22
C PHE A 21 13.76 3.03 -3.22
N SER A 22 14.37 2.38 -2.23
CA SER A 22 15.83 2.21 -2.15
C SER A 22 16.37 1.22 -3.20
N ILE A 23 15.49 0.46 -3.85
CA ILE A 23 15.82 -0.51 -4.91
C ILE A 23 15.29 0.05 -6.23
N PRO A 24 16.16 0.31 -7.23
CA PRO A 24 15.78 0.95 -8.50
C PRO A 24 14.69 0.21 -9.26
N GLU A 25 14.74 -1.13 -9.28
CA GLU A 25 13.75 -1.96 -9.97
C GLU A 25 12.35 -1.80 -9.37
N LEU A 26 12.25 -1.67 -8.04
CA LEU A 26 10.98 -1.40 -7.36
C LEU A 26 10.48 0.02 -7.66
N ALA A 27 11.39 0.97 -7.79
CA ALA A 27 11.05 2.35 -8.18
C ALA A 27 10.47 2.39 -9.62
N GLU A 28 11.01 1.60 -10.53
CA GLU A 28 10.49 1.49 -11.90
C GLU A 28 9.10 0.86 -11.94
N ILE A 29 8.90 -0.26 -11.23
CA ILE A 29 7.58 -0.90 -11.10
C ILE A 29 6.55 0.09 -10.52
N ALA A 30 6.95 0.88 -9.53
CA ALA A 30 6.06 1.86 -8.91
C ALA A 30 5.69 2.99 -9.88
N ARG A 31 6.61 3.50 -10.70
CA ARG A 31 6.30 4.49 -11.74
C ARG A 31 5.31 3.95 -12.77
N ASN A 32 5.50 2.70 -13.20
CA ASN A 32 4.56 2.06 -14.12
C ASN A 32 3.16 1.90 -13.49
N ASN A 33 3.10 1.56 -12.19
CA ASN A 33 1.85 1.50 -11.46
C ASN A 33 1.17 2.88 -11.36
N GLN A 34 1.92 3.97 -11.17
CA GLN A 34 1.35 5.31 -11.14
C GLN A 34 0.54 5.61 -12.40
N THR A 35 1.11 5.33 -13.58
CA THR A 35 0.39 5.50 -14.85
C THR A 35 -0.92 4.70 -14.89
N ILE A 36 -0.90 3.46 -14.39
CA ILE A 36 -2.12 2.63 -14.31
C ILE A 36 -3.18 3.28 -13.41
N PHE A 37 -2.78 3.84 -12.26
CA PHE A 37 -3.71 4.53 -11.37
C PHE A 37 -4.28 5.80 -11.98
N GLU A 38 -3.46 6.57 -12.70
CA GLU A 38 -3.90 7.78 -13.42
C GLU A 38 -4.91 7.45 -14.53
N GLU A 39 -4.65 6.38 -15.30
CA GLU A 39 -5.58 5.89 -16.31
C GLU A 39 -6.87 5.37 -15.67
N THR A 40 -6.76 4.62 -14.58
CA THR A 40 -7.91 4.13 -13.83
C THR A 40 -8.79 5.27 -13.34
N GLN A 41 -8.20 6.36 -12.83
CA GLN A 41 -8.96 7.54 -12.40
C GLN A 41 -9.78 8.18 -13.52
N LYS A 42 -9.30 8.12 -14.77
CA LYS A 42 -10.04 8.67 -15.92
C LYS A 42 -11.28 7.83 -16.26
N GLU A 43 -11.21 6.54 -16.01
CA GLU A 43 -12.28 5.58 -16.31
C GLU A 43 -13.24 5.40 -15.12
N TYR A 44 -12.69 5.36 -13.93
CA TYR A 44 -13.42 5.10 -12.69
C TYR A 44 -12.85 5.94 -11.56
N ASP A 45 -13.67 6.74 -10.92
CA ASP A 45 -13.22 7.60 -9.83
C ASP A 45 -12.74 6.78 -8.63
N ILE A 46 -11.43 6.58 -8.53
CA ILE A 46 -10.75 5.93 -7.41
C ILE A 46 -10.28 6.91 -6.35
N HIS A 47 -10.67 8.18 -6.44
CA HIS A 47 -10.16 9.29 -5.64
C HIS A 47 -8.62 9.40 -5.74
N TYR A 48 -8.08 9.24 -6.95
CA TYR A 48 -6.65 9.43 -7.20
C TYR A 48 -6.27 10.89 -6.97
N ARG A 49 -5.19 11.06 -6.24
CA ARG A 49 -4.59 12.37 -6.00
C ARG A 49 -3.08 12.24 -5.95
N GLU A 50 -2.37 13.13 -6.62
CA GLU A 50 -0.93 13.28 -6.44
C GLU A 50 -0.65 13.91 -5.07
N ILE A 51 0.29 13.31 -4.33
CA ILE A 51 0.78 13.76 -3.03
C ILE A 51 2.30 13.65 -3.00
N ARG A 52 2.91 14.13 -1.93
CA ARG A 52 4.32 13.91 -1.65
C ARG A 52 4.48 12.90 -0.51
N TYR A 53 5.64 12.28 -0.45
CA TYR A 53 6.07 11.48 0.69
C TYR A 53 7.23 12.19 1.38
N ILE A 54 7.12 12.38 2.67
CA ILE A 54 8.11 13.05 3.51
C ILE A 54 8.71 11.99 4.43
N THR A 55 9.95 11.60 4.15
CA THR A 55 10.66 10.60 4.96
C THR A 55 11.71 11.27 5.83
N PHE A 56 11.60 11.11 7.14
CA PHE A 56 12.50 11.78 8.10
C PHE A 56 13.80 11.03 8.29
N ALA A 57 14.91 11.80 8.36
CA ALA A 57 16.22 11.33 8.74
C ALA A 57 16.49 11.62 10.22
N HIS A 58 16.84 10.60 10.99
CA HIS A 58 17.11 10.67 12.43
C HIS A 58 18.58 10.52 12.78
N ASP A 59 19.35 9.95 11.87
CA ASP A 59 20.79 9.76 11.99
C ASP A 59 21.47 9.87 10.61
N GLU A 60 22.79 9.95 10.62
CA GLU A 60 23.61 10.07 9.41
C GLU A 60 23.42 8.85 8.46
N ALA A 61 23.25 7.65 9.00
CA ALA A 61 23.04 6.45 8.18
C ALA A 61 21.71 6.54 7.42
N THR A 62 20.63 6.96 8.09
CA THR A 62 19.33 7.21 7.46
C THR A 62 19.41 8.33 6.43
N TYR A 63 20.11 9.41 6.75
CA TYR A 63 20.33 10.52 5.82
C TYR A 63 21.01 10.05 4.54
N ASN A 64 22.13 9.33 4.65
CA ASN A 64 22.89 8.82 3.52
C ASN A 64 22.07 7.84 2.65
N ASP A 65 21.18 7.03 3.27
CA ASP A 65 20.27 6.17 2.53
C ASP A 65 19.24 6.98 1.73
N LEU A 66 18.69 8.02 2.33
CA LEU A 66 17.74 8.90 1.65
C LEU A 66 18.41 9.70 0.53
N GLU A 67 19.61 10.22 0.77
CA GLU A 67 20.40 10.95 -0.22
C GLU A 67 20.69 10.08 -1.45
N ARG A 68 21.16 8.85 -1.25
CA ARG A 68 21.40 7.92 -2.35
C ARG A 68 20.15 7.67 -3.19
N SER A 69 19.00 7.52 -2.56
CA SER A 69 17.75 7.26 -3.28
C SER A 69 17.25 8.46 -4.10
N CYS A 70 17.71 9.67 -3.82
CA CYS A 70 17.38 10.84 -4.65
C CYS A 70 17.88 10.72 -6.09
N GLY A 71 18.93 9.92 -6.33
CA GLY A 71 19.52 9.75 -7.66
C GLY A 71 18.63 9.03 -8.68
N TRP A 72 17.63 8.27 -8.25
CA TRP A 72 16.70 7.53 -9.15
C TRP A 72 15.23 7.71 -8.81
N SER A 73 14.94 8.42 -7.75
CA SER A 73 13.58 8.79 -7.36
C SER A 73 13.45 10.30 -7.46
N ASN A 74 12.36 10.80 -7.98
CA ASN A 74 12.07 12.23 -8.07
C ASN A 74 11.96 12.86 -6.66
N ALA A 75 13.10 12.91 -5.95
CA ALA A 75 13.17 13.29 -4.55
C ALA A 75 14.35 14.23 -4.29
N TYR A 76 14.22 15.04 -3.25
CA TYR A 76 15.26 15.94 -2.77
C TYR A 76 15.27 16.00 -1.24
N LEU A 77 16.38 16.42 -0.67
CA LEU A 77 16.54 16.60 0.78
C LEU A 77 16.24 18.03 1.19
N ILE A 78 15.67 18.18 2.37
CA ILE A 78 15.51 19.47 3.06
C ILE A 78 16.05 19.39 4.48
N ASP A 79 16.57 20.51 4.97
CA ASP A 79 16.99 20.66 6.34
C ASP A 79 15.78 20.86 7.27
N LYS A 80 15.96 20.55 8.56
CA LYS A 80 14.94 20.76 9.59
C LYS A 80 14.38 22.18 9.63
N LYS A 81 15.19 23.20 9.38
CA LYS A 81 14.77 24.62 9.37
C LYS A 81 13.70 24.92 8.30
N ASP A 82 13.63 24.11 7.24
CA ASP A 82 12.72 24.32 6.13
C ASP A 82 11.40 23.54 6.29
N PHE A 83 11.26 22.70 7.33
CA PHE A 83 10.07 21.84 7.50
C PHE A 83 8.77 22.62 7.58
N GLN A 84 8.72 23.74 8.32
CA GLN A 84 7.49 24.53 8.42
C GLN A 84 7.10 25.15 7.08
N LYS A 85 8.06 25.51 6.27
CA LYS A 85 7.83 26.09 4.94
C LYS A 85 7.47 25.03 3.89
N GLU A 86 8.12 23.88 3.92
CA GLU A 86 8.04 22.88 2.85
C GLU A 86 7.08 21.72 3.14
N VAL A 87 6.78 21.43 4.42
CA VAL A 87 5.92 20.31 4.82
C VAL A 87 4.61 20.81 5.43
N SER A 88 4.68 21.51 6.56
CA SER A 88 3.48 21.96 7.28
C SER A 88 3.82 23.11 8.22
N PRO A 89 3.03 24.20 8.26
CA PRO A 89 3.25 25.30 9.19
C PRO A 89 3.10 24.88 10.66
N TYR A 90 2.40 23.78 10.91
CA TYR A 90 2.16 23.23 12.26
C TYR A 90 3.30 22.32 12.73
N PHE A 91 4.34 22.16 11.93
CA PHE A 91 5.44 21.25 12.26
C PHE A 91 6.26 21.79 13.44
N ASN A 92 6.45 20.97 14.49
CA ASN A 92 7.22 21.38 15.66
C ASN A 92 8.73 21.17 15.42
N THR A 93 9.43 22.22 15.02
CA THR A 93 10.87 22.21 14.76
C THR A 93 11.74 22.15 16.03
N ASN A 94 11.15 22.32 17.21
CA ASN A 94 11.88 22.27 18.50
C ASN A 94 12.20 20.84 18.97
N GLN A 95 11.56 19.83 18.40
CA GLN A 95 11.88 18.44 18.71
C GLN A 95 13.18 18.03 18.01
N ASN A 96 14.12 17.46 18.77
CA ASN A 96 15.45 17.04 18.30
C ASN A 96 15.51 15.60 17.78
N THR A 97 14.38 15.03 17.37
CA THR A 97 14.32 13.63 16.98
C THR A 97 14.68 13.37 15.50
N TYR A 98 14.80 14.42 14.70
CA TYR A 98 15.20 14.36 13.28
C TYR A 98 15.83 15.71 12.88
N PHE A 99 16.69 15.69 11.86
CA PHE A 99 17.42 16.86 11.41
C PHE A 99 17.24 17.18 9.93
N ALA A 100 16.78 16.23 9.12
CA ALA A 100 16.53 16.38 7.69
C ALA A 100 15.35 15.52 7.27
N ALA A 101 14.82 15.77 6.10
CA ALA A 101 13.85 14.90 5.46
C ALA A 101 14.07 14.82 3.95
N GLN A 102 13.69 13.68 3.37
CA GLN A 102 13.55 13.54 1.92
C GLN A 102 12.10 13.83 1.54
N ILE A 103 11.92 14.71 0.57
CA ILE A 103 10.63 14.95 -0.09
C ILE A 103 10.64 14.20 -1.43
N SER A 104 9.79 13.19 -1.54
CA SER A 104 9.57 12.44 -2.77
C SER A 104 8.33 12.99 -3.49
N GLN A 105 8.51 13.37 -4.74
CA GLN A 105 7.45 13.87 -5.63
C GLN A 105 6.82 12.74 -6.43
N HIS A 106 5.70 13.04 -7.11
CA HIS A 106 4.97 12.07 -7.94
C HIS A 106 4.58 10.80 -7.19
N CYS A 107 4.27 10.95 -5.91
CA CYS A 107 3.60 9.94 -5.13
C CYS A 107 2.10 10.15 -5.23
N TRP A 108 1.31 9.15 -4.87
CA TRP A 108 -0.14 9.25 -5.01
C TRP A 108 -0.90 8.64 -3.85
N GLN A 109 -2.14 9.04 -3.75
CA GLN A 109 -3.14 8.47 -2.88
C GLN A 109 -4.33 8.01 -3.72
N ALA A 110 -4.91 6.87 -3.37
CA ALA A 110 -6.18 6.43 -3.92
C ALA A 110 -6.98 5.71 -2.82
N THR A 111 -8.30 5.71 -2.91
CA THR A 111 -9.16 5.01 -1.95
C THR A 111 -9.14 3.50 -2.21
N PRO A 112 -8.58 2.67 -1.30
CA PRO A 112 -8.36 1.25 -1.56
C PRO A 112 -9.64 0.50 -1.95
N GLY A 113 -10.76 0.79 -1.29
CA GLY A 113 -12.04 0.18 -1.62
C GLY A 113 -12.47 0.43 -3.05
N ARG A 114 -12.33 1.66 -3.54
CA ARG A 114 -12.68 2.01 -4.93
C ARG A 114 -11.77 1.33 -5.96
N VAL A 115 -10.49 1.16 -5.64
CA VAL A 115 -9.57 0.40 -6.50
C VAL A 115 -10.01 -1.07 -6.58
N ILE A 116 -10.39 -1.67 -5.46
CA ILE A 116 -10.91 -3.05 -5.43
C ILE A 116 -12.20 -3.16 -6.24
N ASP A 117 -13.13 -2.21 -6.08
CA ASP A 117 -14.39 -2.20 -6.84
C ASP A 117 -14.13 -2.07 -8.34
N PHE A 118 -13.20 -1.22 -8.75
CA PHE A 118 -12.77 -1.13 -10.15
C PHE A 118 -12.26 -2.48 -10.68
N ILE A 119 -11.33 -3.11 -9.97
CA ILE A 119 -10.77 -4.42 -10.38
C ILE A 119 -11.87 -5.48 -10.46
N ARG A 120 -12.78 -5.49 -9.49
CA ARG A 120 -13.93 -6.41 -9.46
C ARG A 120 -14.85 -6.22 -10.67
N ASN A 121 -15.19 -4.97 -10.99
CA ASN A 121 -16.03 -4.62 -12.13
C ASN A 121 -15.35 -5.01 -13.44
N LYS A 122 -14.08 -4.70 -13.60
CA LYS A 122 -13.29 -5.13 -14.78
C LYS A 122 -13.22 -6.63 -14.95
N GLY A 123 -13.09 -7.37 -13.84
CA GLY A 123 -13.17 -8.83 -13.84
C GLY A 123 -14.50 -9.33 -14.39
N LYS A 124 -15.62 -8.75 -13.93
CA LYS A 124 -16.98 -9.09 -14.41
C LYS A 124 -17.19 -8.71 -15.89
N GLU A 125 -16.78 -7.53 -16.31
CA GLU A 125 -16.83 -7.10 -17.71
C GLU A 125 -16.10 -8.07 -18.66
N ARG A 126 -15.02 -8.68 -18.19
CA ARG A 126 -14.27 -9.71 -18.91
C ARG A 126 -14.80 -11.13 -18.70
N GLN A 127 -16.06 -11.27 -18.30
CA GLN A 127 -16.71 -12.55 -18.02
C GLN A 127 -16.05 -13.38 -16.91
N GLY A 128 -15.29 -12.74 -16.04
CA GLY A 128 -14.74 -13.37 -14.85
C GLY A 128 -15.79 -13.48 -13.74
N GLU A 129 -15.74 -14.56 -12.99
CA GLU A 129 -16.57 -14.74 -11.81
C GLU A 129 -15.87 -14.23 -10.56
N VAL A 130 -16.62 -13.56 -9.69
CA VAL A 130 -16.16 -13.10 -8.37
C VAL A 130 -17.02 -13.78 -7.32
N TRP A 131 -16.41 -14.63 -6.52
CA TRP A 131 -17.07 -15.35 -5.44
C TRP A 131 -16.72 -14.69 -4.11
N GLU A 132 -17.64 -13.92 -3.58
CA GLU A 132 -17.51 -13.23 -2.30
C GLU A 132 -17.76 -14.22 -1.14
N ASP A 133 -17.25 -13.89 0.05
CA ASP A 133 -17.38 -14.72 1.26
C ASP A 133 -17.05 -16.21 1.05
N THR A 134 -16.10 -16.46 0.15
CA THR A 134 -15.68 -17.80 -0.21
C THR A 134 -14.22 -18.00 0.22
N HIS A 135 -13.96 -19.08 0.93
CA HIS A 135 -12.65 -19.39 1.48
C HIS A 135 -12.01 -20.57 0.75
N LEU A 136 -10.74 -20.42 0.38
CA LEU A 136 -9.93 -21.56 -0.02
C LEU A 136 -9.65 -22.41 1.22
N VAL A 137 -9.99 -23.69 1.14
CA VAL A 137 -9.74 -24.66 2.21
C VAL A 137 -8.50 -25.47 1.90
N GLU A 138 -8.42 -26.01 0.69
CA GLU A 138 -7.34 -26.87 0.23
C GLU A 138 -7.04 -26.64 -1.24
N VAL A 139 -5.80 -26.86 -1.64
CA VAL A 139 -5.37 -26.92 -3.02
C VAL A 139 -4.31 -28.00 -3.16
N HIS A 140 -4.43 -28.84 -4.17
CA HIS A 140 -3.42 -29.80 -4.56
C HIS A 140 -3.30 -29.90 -6.08
N LYS A 141 -2.15 -30.37 -6.56
CA LYS A 141 -1.88 -30.55 -7.97
C LYS A 141 -1.92 -32.03 -8.30
N ASN A 142 -2.69 -32.40 -9.31
CA ASN A 142 -2.74 -33.76 -9.86
C ASN A 142 -2.47 -33.69 -11.37
N GLY A 143 -1.31 -34.16 -11.79
CA GLY A 143 -0.87 -34.03 -13.18
C GLY A 143 -0.72 -32.56 -13.60
N ARG A 144 -1.51 -32.16 -14.58
CA ARG A 144 -1.52 -30.76 -15.11
C ARG A 144 -2.59 -29.87 -14.47
N LYS A 145 -3.49 -30.43 -13.66
CA LYS A 145 -4.62 -29.73 -13.09
C LYS A 145 -4.42 -29.40 -11.61
N TYR A 146 -5.02 -28.33 -11.17
CA TYR A 146 -5.16 -27.98 -9.76
C TYR A 146 -6.57 -28.32 -9.31
N HIS A 147 -6.68 -29.05 -8.20
CA HIS A 147 -7.93 -29.35 -7.51
C HIS A 147 -8.03 -28.45 -6.31
N VAL A 148 -9.14 -27.78 -6.17
CA VAL A 148 -9.35 -26.70 -5.21
C VAL A 148 -10.63 -26.99 -4.44
N LEU A 149 -10.54 -27.04 -3.12
CA LEU A 149 -11.68 -27.12 -2.22
C LEU A 149 -12.00 -25.73 -1.68
N LEU A 150 -13.22 -25.29 -1.91
CA LEU A 150 -13.74 -24.00 -1.46
C LEU A 150 -14.83 -24.21 -0.41
N TYR A 151 -14.91 -23.26 0.53
CA TYR A 151 -16.01 -23.16 1.49
C TYR A 151 -16.74 -21.82 1.27
N THR A 152 -18.00 -21.86 0.95
CA THR A 152 -18.82 -20.73 0.52
C THR A 152 -19.60 -20.10 1.68
N HIS A 153 -20.15 -18.90 1.47
CA HIS A 153 -20.95 -18.16 2.45
C HIS A 153 -22.21 -18.93 2.91
N ASP A 154 -22.79 -19.75 2.02
CA ASP A 154 -23.94 -20.62 2.31
C ASP A 154 -23.56 -21.97 2.94
N LYS A 155 -22.33 -22.02 3.50
CA LYS A 155 -21.79 -23.15 4.26
C LYS A 155 -21.69 -24.46 3.49
N ARG A 156 -21.43 -24.40 2.19
CA ARG A 156 -21.18 -25.56 1.34
C ARG A 156 -19.72 -25.69 0.97
N TYR A 157 -19.27 -26.90 0.79
CA TYR A 157 -18.00 -27.21 0.16
C TYR A 157 -18.20 -27.39 -1.33
N ILE A 158 -17.33 -26.79 -2.12
CA ILE A 158 -17.33 -26.91 -3.58
C ILE A 158 -15.95 -27.36 -4.01
N GLU A 159 -15.89 -28.41 -4.80
CA GLU A 159 -14.68 -28.84 -5.47
C GLU A 159 -14.62 -28.24 -6.87
N CYS A 160 -13.47 -27.67 -7.22
CA CYS A 160 -13.21 -27.08 -8.52
C CYS A 160 -11.91 -27.65 -9.10
N GLU A 161 -11.86 -27.73 -10.41
CA GLU A 161 -10.65 -28.07 -11.15
C GLU A 161 -10.26 -26.91 -12.06
N CYS A 162 -8.97 -26.57 -12.13
CA CYS A 162 -8.47 -25.51 -13.01
C CYS A 162 -7.08 -25.85 -13.57
N ASP A 163 -6.77 -25.26 -14.73
CA ASP A 163 -5.45 -25.40 -15.37
C ASP A 163 -4.39 -24.51 -14.72
N HIS A 164 -4.80 -23.35 -14.22
CA HIS A 164 -3.92 -22.37 -13.59
C HIS A 164 -4.48 -21.94 -12.23
N PHE A 165 -3.59 -21.86 -11.25
CA PHE A 165 -3.90 -21.37 -9.91
C PHE A 165 -2.98 -20.20 -9.57
N VAL A 166 -3.55 -19.02 -9.27
CA VAL A 166 -2.81 -17.84 -8.84
C VAL A 166 -3.02 -17.63 -7.35
N ASN A 167 -1.96 -17.82 -6.56
CA ASN A 167 -1.99 -17.60 -5.13
C ASN A 167 -1.75 -16.13 -4.80
N ALA A 168 -2.82 -15.35 -4.69
CA ALA A 168 -2.84 -13.95 -4.27
C ALA A 168 -3.53 -13.78 -2.91
N LEU A 169 -3.35 -14.74 -1.99
CA LEU A 169 -4.09 -14.89 -0.73
C LEU A 169 -3.50 -14.07 0.44
N GLY A 170 -2.62 -13.11 0.15
CA GLY A 170 -2.07 -12.19 1.13
C GLY A 170 -1.40 -12.93 2.30
N TYR A 171 -1.82 -12.65 3.53
CA TYR A 171 -1.24 -13.26 4.73
C TYR A 171 -1.38 -14.79 4.80
N SER A 172 -2.29 -15.37 4.04
CA SER A 172 -2.49 -16.82 3.97
C SER A 172 -1.69 -17.49 2.85
N ALA A 173 -0.99 -16.73 2.01
CA ALA A 173 -0.33 -17.25 0.80
C ALA A 173 0.67 -18.36 1.10
N GLU A 174 1.47 -18.23 2.17
CA GLU A 174 2.45 -19.26 2.57
C GLU A 174 1.78 -20.58 2.93
N ARG A 175 0.66 -20.55 3.67
CA ARG A 175 -0.10 -21.75 4.03
C ARG A 175 -0.47 -22.57 2.79
N PHE A 176 -1.00 -21.90 1.76
CA PHE A 176 -1.46 -22.59 0.55
C PHE A 176 -0.33 -22.95 -0.42
N ALA A 177 0.77 -22.18 -0.42
CA ALA A 177 1.99 -22.57 -1.12
C ALA A 177 2.53 -23.91 -0.59
N ARG A 178 2.55 -24.10 0.74
CA ARG A 178 2.99 -25.35 1.37
C ARG A 178 2.16 -26.57 1.00
N MET A 179 0.85 -26.41 0.76
CA MET A 179 0.01 -27.51 0.26
C MET A 179 0.45 -28.00 -1.13
N LEU A 180 1.12 -27.12 -1.90
CA LEU A 180 1.69 -27.43 -3.21
C LEU A 180 3.18 -27.81 -3.14
N GLY A 181 3.73 -28.01 -1.93
CA GLY A 181 5.15 -28.31 -1.72
C GLY A 181 6.09 -27.12 -1.96
N LEU A 182 5.57 -25.88 -1.97
CA LEU A 182 6.33 -24.65 -2.18
C LEU A 182 6.57 -23.93 -0.87
N TYR A 183 7.68 -23.20 -0.80
CA TYR A 183 8.01 -22.32 0.31
C TYR A 183 8.29 -20.92 -0.22
N THR A 184 7.51 -19.93 0.22
CA THR A 184 7.63 -18.54 -0.25
C THR A 184 8.44 -17.65 0.70
N GLY A 185 8.65 -18.08 1.94
CA GLY A 185 9.33 -17.28 2.97
C GLY A 185 8.51 -16.09 3.48
N LEU A 186 7.22 -16.03 3.17
CA LEU A 186 6.34 -14.94 3.60
C LEU A 186 5.91 -15.14 5.05
N TYR A 187 6.13 -14.12 5.87
CA TYR A 187 5.67 -14.07 7.26
C TYR A 187 4.67 -12.93 7.42
N PRO A 188 3.43 -13.22 7.86
CA PRO A 188 2.45 -12.19 8.13
C PRO A 188 2.84 -11.37 9.36
N VAL A 189 2.83 -10.05 9.23
CA VAL A 189 3.04 -9.11 10.32
C VAL A 189 1.77 -8.29 10.52
N LYS A 190 1.33 -8.18 11.79
CA LYS A 190 0.17 -7.39 12.14
C LYS A 190 0.58 -5.92 12.32
N HIS A 191 0.01 -5.04 11.52
CA HIS A 191 0.11 -3.60 11.72
C HIS A 191 -1.14 -3.09 12.45
N GLN A 192 -0.94 -2.06 13.28
CA GLN A 192 -2.04 -1.28 13.86
C GLN A 192 -2.17 0.03 13.12
N ALA A 193 -3.38 0.52 12.97
CA ALA A 193 -3.67 1.83 12.44
C ALA A 193 -4.53 2.61 13.45
N LEU A 194 -4.27 3.90 13.56
CA LEU A 194 -5.07 4.87 14.30
C LEU A 194 -5.73 5.80 13.30
N ILE A 195 -6.99 6.15 13.55
CA ILE A 195 -7.72 7.11 12.72
C ILE A 195 -8.22 8.24 13.65
N THR A 196 -7.92 9.46 13.27
CA THR A 196 -8.36 10.64 14.04
C THR A 196 -9.82 11.00 13.72
N HIS A 197 -10.39 11.92 14.51
CA HIS A 197 -11.52 12.72 14.04
C HIS A 197 -11.13 13.55 12.82
N ARG A 198 -12.13 14.15 12.14
CA ARG A 198 -11.90 15.10 11.07
C ARG A 198 -11.10 16.29 11.61
N LEU A 199 -10.04 16.64 10.91
CA LEU A 199 -9.17 17.78 11.21
C LEU A 199 -9.20 18.76 10.03
N PRO A 200 -8.89 20.06 10.29
CA PRO A 200 -8.61 20.97 9.19
C PRO A 200 -7.41 20.50 8.38
N ASN A 201 -7.23 21.04 7.18
CA ASN A 201 -6.07 20.73 6.36
C ASN A 201 -4.79 21.21 7.06
N LEU A 202 -3.83 20.32 7.23
CA LEU A 202 -2.60 20.55 7.98
C LEU A 202 -1.35 20.67 7.11
N GLY A 203 -1.51 20.54 5.80
CA GLY A 203 -0.40 20.62 4.86
C GLY A 203 0.00 22.04 4.51
N LYS A 204 0.98 22.15 3.64
CA LYS A 204 1.48 23.42 3.10
C LYS A 204 0.36 24.13 2.34
N ASN A 205 0.30 25.46 2.47
CA ASN A 205 -0.66 26.34 1.78
C ASN A 205 -2.14 25.99 2.02
N GLY A 206 -2.48 25.35 3.14
CA GLY A 206 -3.86 24.95 3.45
C GLY A 206 -4.32 23.70 2.74
N ASP A 207 -3.41 22.94 2.15
CA ASP A 207 -3.69 21.63 1.56
C ASP A 207 -3.74 20.53 2.63
N ILE A 208 -4.10 19.31 2.26
CA ILE A 208 -4.00 18.16 3.15
C ILE A 208 -2.54 17.87 3.50
N LEU A 209 -2.34 17.21 4.64
CA LEU A 209 -1.00 16.76 5.04
C LEU A 209 -0.56 15.63 4.11
N ASP A 210 0.64 15.78 3.55
CA ASP A 210 1.31 14.74 2.78
C ASP A 210 1.57 13.49 3.62
N MET A 211 1.95 12.39 2.97
CA MET A 211 2.35 11.17 3.65
C MET A 211 3.67 11.40 4.42
N LEU A 212 3.61 11.29 5.72
CA LEU A 212 4.77 11.33 6.60
C LEU A 212 5.27 9.92 6.90
N ILE A 213 6.57 9.70 6.86
CA ILE A 213 7.21 8.42 7.17
C ILE A 213 8.32 8.65 8.20
N ASP A 214 8.12 8.10 9.39
CA ASP A 214 9.12 8.04 10.44
C ASP A 214 9.78 6.65 10.42
N ARG A 215 11.03 6.58 9.96
CA ARG A 215 11.82 5.35 9.82
C ARG A 215 12.84 5.19 10.95
N ARG A 216 12.55 5.68 12.15
CA ARG A 216 13.45 5.43 13.28
C ARG A 216 13.81 3.96 13.40
N LYS A 217 15.10 3.67 13.59
CA LYS A 217 15.55 2.30 13.89
C LYS A 217 14.85 1.83 15.16
N ARG A 218 13.96 0.86 14.98
CA ARG A 218 13.35 0.08 16.05
C ARG A 218 13.78 -1.36 15.87
N ASN A 219 13.78 -2.12 16.95
CA ASN A 219 14.16 -3.54 16.88
C ASN A 219 13.23 -4.39 16.00
N ASP A 220 12.06 -3.85 15.63
CA ASP A 220 11.01 -4.53 14.87
C ASP A 220 10.95 -4.13 13.39
N PHE A 221 11.90 -3.32 12.90
CA PHE A 221 11.93 -2.79 11.52
C PHE A 221 10.67 -2.02 11.11
N SER A 222 9.83 -1.60 12.05
CA SER A 222 8.61 -0.87 11.76
C SER A 222 8.88 0.60 11.47
N ALA A 223 8.16 1.16 10.50
CA ALA A 223 8.04 2.60 10.31
C ALA A 223 6.65 3.06 10.74
N VAL A 224 6.54 4.29 11.23
CA VAL A 224 5.25 4.94 11.44
C VAL A 224 4.93 5.77 10.20
N TYR A 225 3.73 5.56 9.68
CA TYR A 225 3.21 6.30 8.54
C TYR A 225 2.05 7.17 9.00
N GLY A 226 1.88 8.32 8.40
CA GLY A 226 0.72 9.16 8.65
C GLY A 226 0.37 10.00 7.44
N GLN A 227 -0.90 10.03 7.07
CA GLN A 227 -1.38 10.91 6.00
C GLN A 227 -2.79 11.41 6.30
N GLN A 228 -3.14 12.54 5.72
CA GLN A 228 -4.48 13.08 5.79
C GLN A 228 -5.27 12.74 4.53
N PHE A 229 -6.50 12.25 4.69
CA PHE A 229 -7.40 11.97 3.58
C PHE A 229 -8.18 13.22 3.18
N ALA A 230 -8.20 13.52 1.88
CA ALA A 230 -8.89 14.70 1.36
C ALA A 230 -10.42 14.63 1.57
N GLU A 231 -11.02 13.45 1.38
CA GLU A 231 -12.46 13.27 1.46
C GLU A 231 -12.98 13.42 2.89
N THR A 232 -12.23 12.91 3.86
CA THR A 232 -12.70 12.84 5.25
C THR A 232 -12.04 13.86 6.17
N GLY A 233 -10.87 14.40 5.79
CA GLY A 233 -10.04 15.24 6.64
C GLY A 233 -9.42 14.49 7.83
N GLN A 234 -9.57 13.17 7.89
CA GLN A 234 -9.01 12.34 8.95
C GLN A 234 -7.55 12.04 8.67
N ILE A 235 -6.75 11.91 9.72
CA ILE A 235 -5.39 11.35 9.62
C ILE A 235 -5.46 9.88 10.00
N ILE A 236 -4.86 9.04 9.15
CA ILE A 236 -4.56 7.64 9.47
C ILE A 236 -3.06 7.52 9.73
N ALA A 237 -2.70 6.81 10.79
CA ALA A 237 -1.32 6.55 11.18
C ALA A 237 -1.12 5.09 11.64
#